data_05cbfc8652c04319bdcb81712ddc5786
#
_entry.id   05cbfc8652c04319bdcb81712ddc5786
#
_cell.length_a   1.000
_cell.length_b   1.000
_cell.length_c   1.000
_cell.angle_alpha   90.00
_cell.angle_beta   90.00
_cell.angle_gamma   90.00
#
_symmetry.space_group_name_H-M   'P 1'
#
loop_
_entity.id
_entity.type
_entity.pdbx_description
1 polymer ?
#
loop_
_entity_poly.entity_id
_entity_poly.type
_entity_poly.pdbx_seq_one_letter_code
_entity_poly.pdbx_strand_id
1 'polypeptide(L)'
;LNGSNTIKIINHSDNDRVFVLSDLPQDYFLEIEVDNENGVISLNYICKDSEKSFISLAATLIPCAILLNYYLDNDYQRIIDSTKEYDYNFDVNCDAFEIFTGFETLSASKYLESTMVEAGIGIPVIHDKYSYCHGRSTLSKTYNNIAIYFNLGTDLDKLLLSELTKYCKEVIVLDSKPTLLSEYNLLVKCMYLTKYIASQKEKDLSGVDYNPIVKKLYRFKSGVW
;
A
#
# COMPACT_ATOMS: atom_id res chain seq x y z
N LEU A 1 -7.27 12.22 -17.82
CA LEU A 1 -6.14 11.33 -18.00
C LEU A 1 -6.64 9.92 -17.79
N ASN A 2 -6.75 9.13 -18.86
CA ASN A 2 -7.04 7.71 -18.75
C ASN A 2 -5.84 7.05 -18.06
N GLY A 3 -6.02 6.65 -16.81
CA GLY A 3 -4.98 6.00 -16.05
C GLY A 3 -4.83 4.55 -16.52
N SER A 4 -4.00 4.32 -17.51
CA SER A 4 -3.50 2.99 -17.78
C SER A 4 -2.29 2.76 -16.88
N ASN A 5 -2.40 1.86 -15.93
CA ASN A 5 -1.26 1.43 -15.12
C ASN A 5 -0.66 0.19 -15.78
N THR A 6 0.62 0.23 -16.06
CA THR A 6 1.36 -0.92 -16.59
C THR A 6 2.16 -1.56 -15.48
N ILE A 7 1.89 -2.82 -15.18
CA ILE A 7 2.72 -3.63 -14.28
C ILE A 7 3.69 -4.42 -15.14
N LYS A 8 4.99 -4.19 -14.93
CA LYS A 8 6.02 -5.01 -15.56
C LYS A 8 6.41 -6.12 -14.58
N ILE A 9 6.06 -7.34 -14.92
CA ILE A 9 6.52 -8.53 -14.19
C ILE A 9 7.72 -9.08 -14.96
N ILE A 10 8.91 -8.98 -14.36
CA ILE A 10 10.12 -9.58 -14.92
C ILE A 10 10.13 -11.06 -14.54
N ASN A 11 9.99 -11.92 -15.52
CA ASN A 11 10.09 -13.36 -15.33
C ASN A 11 11.52 -13.81 -15.65
N HIS A 12 12.20 -14.42 -14.69
CA HIS A 12 13.55 -14.99 -14.87
C HIS A 12 13.55 -16.49 -15.22
N SER A 13 12.42 -17.08 -15.58
CA SER A 13 12.32 -18.50 -15.91
C SER A 13 11.92 -18.71 -17.37
N ASP A 14 12.62 -19.64 -18.04
CA ASP A 14 12.45 -20.05 -19.46
C ASP A 14 11.09 -20.71 -19.79
N ASN A 15 10.07 -20.53 -18.99
CA ASN A 15 8.74 -21.09 -19.25
C ASN A 15 7.76 -19.98 -19.60
N ASP A 16 7.35 -19.95 -20.86
CA ASP A 16 6.23 -19.15 -21.37
C ASP A 16 4.94 -19.50 -20.62
N ARG A 17 4.65 -18.75 -19.55
CA ARG A 17 3.36 -18.84 -18.88
C ARG A 17 2.48 -17.71 -19.34
N VAL A 18 1.57 -18.01 -20.24
CA VAL A 18 0.49 -17.11 -20.63
C VAL A 18 -0.60 -17.21 -19.55
N PHE A 19 -0.86 -16.13 -18.84
CA PHE A 19 -1.96 -16.06 -17.89
C PHE A 19 -3.21 -15.59 -18.63
N VAL A 20 -4.16 -16.49 -18.82
CA VAL A 20 -5.47 -16.12 -19.34
C VAL A 20 -6.41 -15.92 -18.17
N LEU A 21 -6.77 -14.69 -17.89
CA LEU A 21 -7.80 -14.34 -16.91
C LEU A 21 -9.16 -14.30 -17.62
N SER A 22 -9.75 -15.50 -17.84
CA SER A 22 -10.98 -15.65 -18.62
C SER A 22 -12.26 -15.17 -17.92
N ASP A 23 -12.22 -14.97 -16.60
CA ASP A 23 -13.39 -14.70 -15.78
C ASP A 23 -13.36 -13.32 -15.10
N LEU A 24 -12.66 -12.36 -15.69
CA LEU A 24 -12.78 -10.97 -15.25
C LEU A 24 -14.20 -10.47 -15.49
N PRO A 25 -14.82 -9.74 -14.55
CA PRO A 25 -16.08 -9.06 -14.79
C PRO A 25 -16.01 -8.28 -16.11
N GLN A 26 -17.10 -8.29 -16.89
CA GLN A 26 -17.15 -7.68 -18.23
C GLN A 26 -16.76 -6.19 -18.28
N ASP A 27 -16.60 -5.56 -17.13
CA ASP A 27 -16.25 -4.16 -16.95
C ASP A 27 -14.73 -3.89 -16.89
N TYR A 28 -13.90 -4.95 -16.96
CA TYR A 28 -12.45 -4.83 -16.94
C TYR A 28 -11.87 -5.27 -18.28
N PHE A 29 -11.02 -4.45 -18.84
CA PHE A 29 -10.22 -4.82 -19.99
C PHE A 29 -8.79 -5.14 -19.51
N LEU A 30 -8.33 -6.35 -19.76
CA LEU A 30 -6.98 -6.78 -19.48
C LEU A 30 -6.30 -7.10 -20.80
N GLU A 31 -5.23 -6.40 -21.10
CA GLU A 31 -4.34 -6.70 -22.22
C GLU A 31 -3.01 -7.18 -21.66
N ILE A 32 -2.57 -8.33 -22.15
CA ILE A 32 -1.28 -8.92 -21.77
C ILE A 32 -0.37 -8.81 -22.97
N GLU A 33 0.67 -8.01 -22.86
CA GLU A 33 1.75 -7.96 -23.82
C GLU A 33 2.94 -8.77 -23.30
N VAL A 34 3.42 -9.72 -24.09
CA VAL A 34 4.60 -10.50 -23.79
C VAL A 34 5.73 -10.03 -24.71
N ASP A 35 6.73 -9.39 -24.14
CA ASP A 35 7.98 -9.10 -24.84
C ASP A 35 8.96 -10.25 -24.60
N ASN A 36 8.97 -11.19 -25.56
CA ASN A 36 9.80 -12.39 -25.47
C ASN A 36 11.30 -12.10 -25.60
N GLU A 37 11.71 -10.97 -26.18
CA GLU A 37 13.12 -10.61 -26.32
C GLU A 37 13.73 -10.13 -25.01
N ASN A 38 12.93 -9.47 -24.17
CA ASN A 38 13.37 -8.90 -22.91
C ASN A 38 12.82 -9.64 -21.67
N GLY A 39 12.04 -10.69 -21.86
CA GLY A 39 11.40 -11.44 -20.77
C GLY A 39 10.43 -10.61 -19.94
N VAL A 40 9.81 -9.58 -20.55
CA VAL A 40 8.90 -8.65 -19.88
C VAL A 40 7.46 -9.00 -20.23
N ILE A 41 6.64 -9.20 -19.20
CA ILE A 41 5.20 -9.34 -19.34
C ILE A 41 4.57 -8.03 -18.86
N SER A 42 3.87 -7.35 -19.77
CA SER A 42 3.11 -6.14 -19.45
C SER A 42 1.64 -6.49 -19.30
N LEU A 43 1.07 -6.15 -18.14
CA LEU A 43 -0.35 -6.27 -17.85
C LEU A 43 -0.97 -4.88 -17.95
N ASN A 44 -1.76 -4.65 -19.00
CA ASN A 44 -2.55 -3.44 -19.16
C ASN A 44 -3.98 -3.72 -18.72
N TYR A 45 -4.50 -2.93 -17.81
CA TYR A 45 -5.89 -3.05 -17.40
C TYR A 45 -6.56 -1.68 -17.39
N ILE A 46 -7.85 -1.67 -17.73
CA ILE A 46 -8.66 -0.46 -17.73
C ILE A 46 -9.77 -0.65 -16.71
N CYS A 47 -9.86 0.26 -15.75
CA CYS A 47 -11.00 0.33 -14.86
C CYS A 47 -12.12 1.14 -15.52
N LYS A 48 -13.35 0.66 -15.41
CA LYS A 48 -14.54 1.36 -15.92
C LYS A 48 -14.70 2.74 -15.28
N ASP A 49 -14.46 2.81 -13.98
CA ASP A 49 -14.47 4.03 -13.21
C ASP A 49 -13.04 4.45 -12.87
N SER A 50 -12.61 5.59 -13.41
CA SER A 50 -11.32 6.13 -13.04
C SER A 50 -11.33 6.64 -11.60
N GLU A 51 -10.31 6.27 -10.84
CA GLU A 51 -10.09 6.84 -9.53
C GLU A 51 -9.91 8.36 -9.66
N LYS A 52 -10.66 9.12 -8.86
CA LYS A 52 -10.55 10.60 -8.84
C LYS A 52 -9.40 11.09 -7.96
N SER A 53 -8.77 10.20 -7.23
CA SER A 53 -7.61 10.50 -6.41
C SER A 53 -6.39 10.77 -7.29
N PHE A 54 -5.58 11.74 -6.90
CA PHE A 54 -4.27 11.98 -7.51
C PHE A 54 -3.29 10.84 -7.17
N ILE A 55 -3.33 10.37 -5.95
CA ILE A 55 -2.56 9.21 -5.48
C ILE A 55 -3.29 7.93 -5.85
N SER A 56 -2.52 6.92 -6.24
CA SER A 56 -3.06 5.62 -6.62
C SER A 56 -3.45 4.83 -5.37
N LEU A 57 -4.66 5.05 -4.84
CA LEU A 57 -5.20 4.32 -3.70
C LEU A 57 -5.88 3.02 -4.17
N ALA A 58 -7.10 3.12 -4.68
CA ALA A 58 -7.84 1.96 -5.14
C ALA A 58 -7.24 1.35 -6.41
N ALA A 59 -6.71 2.17 -7.33
CA ALA A 59 -6.09 1.70 -8.56
C ALA A 59 -4.90 0.76 -8.34
N THR A 60 -4.15 0.90 -7.25
CA THR A 60 -3.08 -0.04 -6.87
C THR A 60 -3.62 -1.39 -6.42
N LEU A 61 -4.81 -1.43 -5.82
CA LEU A 61 -5.41 -2.66 -5.31
C LEU A 61 -5.87 -3.60 -6.43
N ILE A 62 -6.25 -3.07 -7.59
CA ILE A 62 -6.75 -3.85 -8.71
C ILE A 62 -5.71 -4.85 -9.23
N PRO A 63 -4.50 -4.44 -9.63
CA PRO A 63 -3.47 -5.39 -10.06
C PRO A 63 -3.08 -6.37 -8.95
N CYS A 64 -3.09 -5.93 -7.69
CA CYS A 64 -2.85 -6.83 -6.57
C CYS A 64 -3.95 -7.89 -6.46
N ALA A 65 -5.22 -7.54 -6.66
CA ALA A 65 -6.34 -8.48 -6.67
C ALA A 65 -6.24 -9.47 -7.85
N ILE A 66 -5.85 -9.00 -9.03
CA ILE A 66 -5.65 -9.84 -10.21
C ILE A 66 -4.57 -10.89 -9.95
N LEU A 67 -3.42 -10.47 -9.43
CA LEU A 67 -2.33 -11.38 -9.07
C LEU A 67 -2.73 -12.35 -7.96
N LEU A 68 -3.40 -11.87 -6.94
CA LEU A 68 -3.88 -12.69 -5.84
C LEU A 68 -4.88 -13.75 -6.31
N ASN A 69 -5.79 -13.38 -7.21
CA ASN A 69 -6.76 -14.32 -7.79
C ASN A 69 -6.08 -15.50 -8.47
N TYR A 70 -4.99 -15.25 -9.18
CA TYR A 70 -4.20 -16.30 -9.78
C TYR A 70 -3.65 -17.31 -8.75
N TYR A 71 -3.16 -16.81 -7.61
CA TYR A 71 -2.66 -17.66 -6.52
C TYR A 71 -3.75 -18.34 -5.70
N LEU A 72 -5.00 -17.89 -5.81
CA LEU A 72 -6.18 -18.46 -5.15
C LEU A 72 -7.04 -19.31 -6.09
N ASP A 73 -6.45 -19.88 -7.15
CA ASP A 73 -7.13 -20.75 -8.11
C ASP A 73 -8.38 -20.11 -8.76
N ASN A 74 -8.31 -18.80 -9.02
CA ASN A 74 -9.38 -17.99 -9.61
C ASN A 74 -10.64 -17.87 -8.73
N ASP A 75 -10.48 -17.79 -7.43
CA ASP A 75 -11.57 -17.54 -6.48
C ASP A 75 -11.72 -16.03 -6.16
N TYR A 76 -12.29 -15.28 -7.11
CA TYR A 76 -12.58 -13.85 -6.93
C TYR A 76 -13.56 -13.59 -5.80
N GLN A 77 -14.54 -14.47 -5.59
CA GLN A 77 -15.52 -14.27 -4.54
C GLN A 77 -14.84 -14.23 -3.17
N ARG A 78 -13.83 -15.05 -2.96
CA ARG A 78 -13.03 -15.05 -1.73
C ARG A 78 -12.30 -13.72 -1.51
N ILE A 79 -11.82 -13.08 -2.58
CA ILE A 79 -11.17 -11.76 -2.48
C ILE A 79 -12.22 -10.70 -2.13
N ILE A 80 -13.35 -10.68 -2.83
CA ILE A 80 -14.45 -9.74 -2.58
C ILE A 80 -14.98 -9.90 -1.15
N ASP A 81 -15.23 -11.10 -0.68
CA ASP A 81 -15.76 -11.38 0.66
C ASP A 81 -14.77 -10.97 1.75
N SER A 82 -13.47 -10.96 1.42
CA SER A 82 -12.43 -10.52 2.34
C SER A 82 -12.26 -9.01 2.39
N THR A 83 -12.75 -8.29 1.37
CA THR A 83 -12.62 -6.84 1.24
C THR A 83 -13.78 -6.16 1.96
N LYS A 84 -13.47 -5.39 3.00
CA LYS A 84 -14.45 -4.67 3.83
C LYS A 84 -14.11 -3.20 3.87
N GLU A 85 -15.12 -2.37 4.10
CA GLU A 85 -14.89 -1.00 4.55
C GLU A 85 -14.34 -1.02 5.97
N TYR A 86 -13.39 -0.12 6.21
CA TYR A 86 -12.75 0.04 7.51
C TYR A 86 -12.96 1.47 7.98
N ASP A 87 -13.57 1.60 9.15
CA ASP A 87 -13.75 2.88 9.83
C ASP A 87 -12.67 3.04 10.88
N TYR A 88 -12.13 4.25 10.96
CA TYR A 88 -11.16 4.65 11.96
C TYR A 88 -11.71 5.80 12.78
N ASN A 89 -11.35 5.85 14.06
CA ASN A 89 -11.75 6.91 14.98
C ASN A 89 -10.62 7.21 15.96
N PHE A 90 -9.73 8.14 15.60
CA PHE A 90 -8.65 8.62 16.45
C PHE A 90 -8.27 10.06 16.07
N ASP A 91 -7.61 10.75 17.01
CA ASP A 91 -7.12 12.10 16.76
C ASP A 91 -5.78 12.05 15.98
N VAL A 92 -5.77 12.61 14.76
CA VAL A 92 -4.60 12.63 13.86
C VAL A 92 -3.65 13.82 14.09
N ASN A 93 -3.84 14.58 15.17
CA ASN A 93 -2.94 15.69 15.51
C ASN A 93 -1.62 15.15 16.08
N CYS A 94 -0.67 14.86 15.19
CA CYS A 94 0.65 14.34 15.52
C CYS A 94 1.71 14.90 14.57
N ASP A 95 2.99 14.81 15.02
CA ASP A 95 4.16 15.24 14.24
C ASP A 95 4.58 14.16 13.24
N ALA A 96 4.49 12.89 13.64
CA ALA A 96 4.94 11.76 12.84
C ALA A 96 4.05 10.53 13.03
N PHE A 97 4.08 9.66 12.02
CA PHE A 97 3.46 8.33 12.04
C PHE A 97 4.58 7.28 12.03
N GLU A 98 4.65 6.49 13.07
CA GLU A 98 5.63 5.39 13.17
C GLU A 98 4.96 4.09 12.70
N ILE A 99 5.42 3.52 11.60
CA ILE A 99 4.85 2.33 10.99
C ILE A 99 5.69 1.10 11.37
N PHE A 100 5.11 0.18 12.13
CA PHE A 100 5.79 -1.02 12.61
C PHE A 100 5.45 -2.21 11.72
N THR A 101 6.47 -2.77 11.07
CA THR A 101 6.32 -3.85 10.10
C THR A 101 7.31 -5.00 10.35
N GLY A 102 7.00 -6.17 9.85
CA GLY A 102 7.92 -7.29 9.62
C GLY A 102 8.04 -7.57 8.13
N PHE A 103 8.75 -8.65 7.79
CA PHE A 103 8.92 -9.08 6.40
C PHE A 103 7.56 -9.35 5.73
N GLU A 104 6.65 -10.03 6.43
CA GLU A 104 5.35 -10.49 5.94
C GLU A 104 4.35 -9.35 5.69
N THR A 105 4.64 -8.15 6.17
CA THR A 105 3.76 -6.98 6.03
C THR A 105 4.46 -5.80 5.38
N LEU A 106 5.62 -6.06 4.76
CA LEU A 106 6.48 -5.01 4.20
C LEU A 106 5.81 -4.28 3.02
N SER A 107 5.11 -4.99 2.14
CA SER A 107 4.42 -4.38 0.99
C SER A 107 3.32 -3.42 1.45
N ALA A 108 2.52 -3.79 2.45
CA ALA A 108 1.49 -2.94 3.00
C ALA A 108 2.09 -1.70 3.69
N SER A 109 3.23 -1.84 4.39
CA SER A 109 3.89 -0.70 5.03
C SER A 109 4.46 0.29 4.01
N LYS A 110 5.04 -0.22 2.92
CA LYS A 110 5.56 0.61 1.83
C LYS A 110 4.45 1.30 1.05
N TYR A 111 3.33 0.62 0.83
CA TYR A 111 2.15 1.23 0.23
C TYR A 111 1.62 2.38 1.11
N LEU A 112 1.47 2.16 2.42
CA LEU A 112 1.01 3.18 3.34
C LEU A 112 1.96 4.38 3.40
N GLU A 113 3.27 4.13 3.51
CA GLU A 113 4.29 5.20 3.48
C GLU A 113 4.16 6.04 2.21
N SER A 114 4.13 5.40 1.05
CA SER A 114 4.06 6.08 -0.25
C SER A 114 2.80 6.94 -0.36
N THR A 115 1.64 6.37 -0.05
CA THR A 115 0.37 7.09 -0.14
C THR A 115 0.28 8.27 0.83
N MET A 116 0.82 8.13 2.04
CA MET A 116 0.86 9.23 3.02
C MET A 116 1.79 10.37 2.57
N VAL A 117 2.96 10.03 2.02
CA VAL A 117 3.92 11.02 1.52
C VAL A 117 3.37 11.74 0.30
N GLU A 118 2.82 10.98 -0.67
CA GLU A 118 2.22 11.55 -1.88
C GLU A 118 1.02 12.45 -1.57
N ALA A 119 0.20 12.06 -0.59
CA ALA A 119 -0.92 12.87 -0.11
C ALA A 119 -0.49 14.10 0.71
N GLY A 120 0.75 14.15 1.17
CA GLY A 120 1.23 15.21 2.06
C GLY A 120 0.49 15.26 3.40
N ILE A 121 0.08 14.10 3.93
CA ILE A 121 -0.76 14.00 5.15
C ILE A 121 0.03 13.69 6.42
N GLY A 122 1.34 13.48 6.32
CA GLY A 122 2.18 13.25 7.50
C GLY A 122 3.60 12.87 7.13
N ILE A 123 4.41 12.64 8.16
CA ILE A 123 5.77 12.14 8.05
C ILE A 123 5.75 10.67 8.51
N PRO A 124 5.65 9.69 7.60
CA PRO A 124 5.72 8.29 7.95
C PRO A 124 7.18 7.86 8.15
N VAL A 125 7.42 7.06 9.18
CA VAL A 125 8.72 6.45 9.48
C VAL A 125 8.52 4.94 9.65
N ILE A 126 9.09 4.15 8.75
CA ILE A 126 9.00 2.69 8.83
C ILE A 126 10.04 2.14 9.80
N HIS A 127 9.59 1.30 10.73
CA HIS A 127 10.40 0.54 11.65
C HIS A 127 10.24 -0.96 11.40
N ASP A 128 11.35 -1.64 11.20
CA ASP A 128 11.38 -3.09 11.35
C ASP A 128 11.27 -3.44 12.84
N LYS A 129 10.36 -4.34 13.19
CA LYS A 129 10.04 -4.70 14.56
C LYS A 129 11.22 -5.29 15.32
N TYR A 130 12.05 -6.09 14.63
CA TYR A 130 13.19 -6.76 15.24
C TYR A 130 14.36 -5.80 15.49
N SER A 131 14.52 -4.80 14.64
CA SER A 131 15.60 -3.82 14.75
C SER A 131 15.20 -2.53 15.51
N TYR A 132 13.97 -2.40 15.93
CA TYR A 132 13.46 -1.19 16.63
C TYR A 132 14.22 -0.87 17.91
N CYS A 133 14.64 -1.88 18.67
CA CYS A 133 15.42 -1.71 19.90
C CYS A 133 16.84 -1.12 19.67
N HIS A 134 17.35 -1.14 18.44
CA HIS A 134 18.67 -0.62 18.09
C HIS A 134 18.68 0.92 17.89
N GLY A 135 18.11 1.67 18.84
CA GLY A 135 18.15 3.13 18.88
C GLY A 135 16.94 3.85 18.27
N ARG A 136 16.13 3.18 17.45
CA ARG A 136 14.90 3.79 16.87
C ARG A 136 13.85 4.12 17.92
N SER A 137 13.80 3.34 18.99
CA SER A 137 12.87 3.53 20.12
C SER A 137 13.04 4.88 20.86
N THR A 138 14.14 5.59 20.65
CA THR A 138 14.31 6.94 21.21
C THR A 138 13.40 7.97 20.56
N LEU A 139 13.02 7.77 19.29
CA LEU A 139 12.11 8.67 18.56
C LEU A 139 10.72 8.68 19.18
N SER A 140 10.19 7.52 19.54
CA SER A 140 8.84 7.37 20.09
C SER A 140 8.63 8.12 21.41
N LYS A 141 9.70 8.46 22.12
CA LYS A 141 9.65 9.26 23.36
C LYS A 141 9.84 10.76 23.13
N THR A 142 10.27 11.14 21.95
CA THR A 142 10.70 12.52 21.67
C THR A 142 9.61 13.33 20.99
N TYR A 143 8.80 12.67 20.18
CA TYR A 143 7.79 13.32 19.33
C TYR A 143 6.37 12.95 19.75
N ASN A 144 5.44 13.84 19.45
CA ASN A 144 4.02 13.53 19.46
C ASN A 144 3.69 12.66 18.24
N ASN A 145 3.61 11.35 18.43
CA ASN A 145 3.50 10.36 17.36
C ASN A 145 2.31 9.43 17.53
N ILE A 146 1.89 8.89 16.39
CA ILE A 146 0.92 7.80 16.29
C ILE A 146 1.66 6.58 15.76
N ALA A 147 1.55 5.46 16.45
CA ALA A 147 2.05 4.18 15.96
C ALA A 147 1.00 3.48 15.11
N ILE A 148 1.37 3.04 13.91
CA ILE A 148 0.57 2.16 13.06
C ILE A 148 1.27 0.80 13.07
N TYR A 149 0.63 -0.18 13.66
CA TYR A 149 1.24 -1.47 13.97
C TYR A 149 0.59 -2.60 13.18
N PHE A 150 1.33 -3.27 12.32
CA PHE A 150 0.88 -4.47 11.63
C PHE A 150 1.06 -5.70 12.52
N ASN A 151 -0.03 -6.18 13.09
CA ASN A 151 -0.03 -7.23 14.10
C ASN A 151 -0.27 -8.62 13.46
N LEU A 152 0.67 -9.54 13.67
CA LEU A 152 0.55 -10.96 13.28
C LEU A 152 0.24 -11.87 14.48
N GLY A 153 0.15 -11.31 15.69
CA GLY A 153 -0.15 -12.04 16.91
C GLY A 153 1.03 -12.81 17.50
N THR A 154 2.26 -12.49 17.10
CA THR A 154 3.48 -13.09 17.64
C THR A 154 3.77 -12.63 19.07
N ASP A 155 4.68 -13.29 19.78
CA ASP A 155 5.09 -12.85 21.11
C ASP A 155 5.85 -11.53 21.07
N LEU A 156 6.59 -11.27 19.98
CA LEU A 156 7.21 -9.96 19.74
C LEU A 156 6.14 -8.86 19.58
N ASP A 157 5.05 -9.15 18.86
CA ASP A 157 3.96 -8.19 18.69
C ASP A 157 3.31 -7.84 20.03
N LYS A 158 3.03 -8.82 20.88
CA LYS A 158 2.48 -8.60 22.21
C LYS A 158 3.39 -7.72 23.07
N LEU A 159 4.70 -8.00 23.04
CA LEU A 159 5.68 -7.24 23.78
C LEU A 159 5.75 -5.80 23.29
N LEU A 160 5.96 -5.59 21.99
CA LEU A 160 6.08 -4.24 21.40
C LEU A 160 4.80 -3.42 21.61
N LEU A 161 3.63 -3.98 21.37
CA LEU A 161 2.36 -3.28 21.59
C LEU A 161 2.20 -2.84 23.06
N SER A 162 2.59 -3.70 24.01
CA SER A 162 2.52 -3.34 25.44
C SER A 162 3.45 -2.17 25.81
N GLU A 163 4.56 -2.00 25.08
CA GLU A 163 5.48 -0.89 25.30
C GLU A 163 5.06 0.37 24.54
N LEU A 164 4.66 0.25 23.26
CA LEU A 164 4.27 1.39 22.44
C LEU A 164 3.10 2.17 23.04
N THR A 165 2.13 1.49 23.64
CA THR A 165 0.99 2.12 24.33
C THR A 165 1.39 3.03 25.51
N LYS A 166 2.63 2.93 25.99
CA LYS A 166 3.16 3.78 27.06
C LYS A 166 3.80 5.06 26.55
N TYR A 167 4.17 5.10 25.28
CA TYR A 167 5.00 6.18 24.72
C TYR A 167 4.35 6.90 23.53
N CYS A 168 3.55 6.20 22.74
CA CYS A 168 2.85 6.80 21.61
C CYS A 168 1.54 7.42 22.09
N LYS A 169 1.17 8.53 21.46
CA LYS A 169 -0.12 9.18 21.71
C LYS A 169 -1.30 8.24 21.43
N GLU A 170 -1.17 7.47 20.36
CA GLU A 170 -2.16 6.51 19.89
C GLU A 170 -1.44 5.34 19.22
N VAL A 171 -2.03 4.15 19.30
CA VAL A 171 -1.52 2.95 18.62
C VAL A 171 -2.66 2.34 17.81
N ILE A 172 -2.54 2.45 16.48
CA ILE A 172 -3.48 1.88 15.53
C ILE A 172 -3.01 0.47 15.17
N VAL A 173 -3.75 -0.54 15.59
CA VAL A 173 -3.41 -1.94 15.34
C VAL A 173 -4.15 -2.44 14.12
N LEU A 174 -3.39 -2.91 13.12
CA LEU A 174 -3.89 -3.54 11.91
C LEU A 174 -3.59 -5.03 11.96
N ASP A 175 -4.57 -5.81 12.42
CA ASP A 175 -4.44 -7.27 12.52
C ASP A 175 -4.36 -7.92 11.14
N SER A 176 -3.46 -8.90 11.01
CA SER A 176 -3.22 -9.69 9.82
C SER A 176 -2.83 -11.13 10.16
N LYS A 177 -2.65 -11.92 9.11
CA LYS A 177 -2.08 -13.27 9.16
C LYS A 177 -1.01 -13.39 8.09
N PRO A 178 -0.06 -14.31 8.19
CA PRO A 178 0.99 -14.50 7.18
C PRO A 178 0.46 -15.23 5.94
N THR A 179 -0.53 -14.64 5.27
CA THR A 179 -1.13 -15.16 4.03
C THR A 179 -1.29 -14.03 3.03
N LEU A 180 -1.19 -14.34 1.73
CA LEU A 180 -1.36 -13.37 0.64
C LEU A 180 -2.71 -12.63 0.72
N LEU A 181 -3.79 -13.33 1.04
CA LEU A 181 -5.11 -12.74 1.18
C LEU A 181 -5.15 -11.73 2.34
N SER A 182 -4.50 -12.05 3.47
CA SER A 182 -4.44 -11.15 4.62
C SER A 182 -3.56 -9.94 4.34
N GLU A 183 -2.51 -10.09 3.55
CA GLU A 183 -1.67 -8.96 3.12
C GLU A 183 -2.43 -8.04 2.16
N TYR A 184 -3.20 -8.62 1.21
CA TYR A 184 -4.11 -7.82 0.39
C TYR A 184 -5.12 -7.03 1.25
N ASN A 185 -5.69 -7.66 2.28
CA ASN A 185 -6.58 -6.97 3.21
C ASN A 185 -5.88 -5.85 3.99
N LEU A 186 -4.58 -6.00 4.29
CA LEU A 186 -3.80 -4.91 4.87
C LEU A 186 -3.66 -3.73 3.90
N LEU A 187 -3.45 -3.97 2.60
CA LEU A 187 -3.45 -2.90 1.60
C LEU A 187 -4.78 -2.15 1.61
N VAL A 188 -5.91 -2.87 1.67
CA VAL A 188 -7.25 -2.27 1.77
C VAL A 188 -7.39 -1.44 3.05
N LYS A 189 -6.97 -1.97 4.20
CA LYS A 189 -6.95 -1.23 5.47
C LYS A 189 -6.11 0.05 5.37
N CYS A 190 -4.93 -0.04 4.76
CA CYS A 190 -4.05 1.10 4.55
C CYS A 190 -4.69 2.17 3.66
N MET A 191 -5.40 1.77 2.59
CA MET A 191 -6.16 2.68 1.74
C MET A 191 -7.19 3.48 2.55
N TYR A 192 -8.02 2.78 3.35
CA TYR A 192 -9.03 3.44 4.20
C TYR A 192 -8.39 4.31 5.28
N LEU A 193 -7.25 3.88 5.84
CA LEU A 193 -6.49 4.66 6.82
C LEU A 193 -5.95 5.96 6.20
N THR A 194 -5.37 5.89 5.01
CA THR A 194 -4.92 7.08 4.28
C THR A 194 -6.07 8.04 4.02
N LYS A 195 -7.22 7.53 3.54
CA LYS A 195 -8.45 8.30 3.32
C LYS A 195 -8.93 8.96 4.61
N TYR A 196 -8.94 8.23 5.73
CA TYR A 196 -9.35 8.76 7.03
C TYR A 196 -8.42 9.89 7.48
N ILE A 197 -7.10 9.67 7.49
CA ILE A 197 -6.12 10.70 7.90
C ILE A 197 -6.24 11.95 7.01
N ALA A 198 -6.39 11.77 5.71
CA ALA A 198 -6.58 12.88 4.78
C ALA A 198 -7.84 13.69 5.10
N SER A 199 -8.96 13.02 5.39
CA SER A 199 -10.22 13.66 5.76
C SER A 199 -10.11 14.46 7.05
N GLN A 200 -9.40 13.92 8.06
CA GLN A 200 -9.19 14.61 9.34
C GLN A 200 -8.25 15.83 9.21
N LYS A 201 -7.38 15.82 8.21
CA LYS A 201 -6.48 16.94 7.87
C LYS A 201 -7.04 17.86 6.79
N GLU A 202 -8.29 17.68 6.40
CA GLU A 202 -8.98 18.46 5.36
C GLU A 202 -8.19 18.50 4.03
N LYS A 203 -7.50 17.39 3.70
CA LYS A 203 -6.73 17.25 2.47
C LYS A 203 -7.59 16.67 1.35
N ASP A 204 -7.63 17.38 0.23
CA ASP A 204 -8.23 16.90 -1.00
C ASP A 204 -7.26 15.97 -1.74
N LEU A 205 -7.61 14.67 -1.82
CA LEU A 205 -6.81 13.67 -2.51
C LEU A 205 -7.01 13.69 -4.04
N SER A 206 -7.97 14.44 -4.56
CA SER A 206 -8.21 14.58 -6.00
C SER A 206 -7.23 15.57 -6.66
N GLY A 207 -6.55 16.38 -5.87
CA GLY A 207 -5.57 17.34 -6.33
C GLY A 207 -4.34 17.38 -5.43
N VAL A 208 -3.17 17.53 -6.01
CA VAL A 208 -1.92 17.71 -5.26
C VAL A 208 -1.39 19.11 -5.43
N ASP A 209 -1.09 19.73 -4.31
CA ASP A 209 -0.35 20.98 -4.27
C ASP A 209 1.14 20.69 -4.47
N TYR A 210 1.52 20.55 -5.74
CA TYR A 210 2.90 20.26 -6.09
C TYR A 210 3.84 21.42 -5.78
N ASN A 211 4.91 21.12 -5.06
CA ASN A 211 6.07 21.99 -5.07
C ASN A 211 6.53 22.21 -6.54
N PRO A 212 6.74 23.48 -6.97
CA PRO A 212 7.11 23.79 -8.35
C PRO A 212 8.33 23.03 -8.88
N ILE A 213 9.24 22.59 -8.01
CA ILE A 213 10.40 21.77 -8.39
C ILE A 213 9.98 20.40 -8.93
N VAL A 214 8.88 19.84 -8.43
CA VAL A 214 8.40 18.51 -8.84
C VAL A 214 8.01 18.51 -10.30
N LYS A 215 7.36 19.57 -10.79
CA LYS A 215 7.00 19.72 -12.21
C LYS A 215 8.23 19.71 -13.12
N LYS A 216 9.36 20.24 -12.64
CA LYS A 216 10.62 20.22 -13.39
C LYS A 216 11.23 18.81 -13.40
N LEU A 217 11.20 18.11 -12.26
CA LEU A 217 11.73 16.75 -12.15
C LEU A 217 10.93 15.74 -12.99
N TYR A 218 9.60 15.83 -13.01
CA TYR A 218 8.78 14.98 -13.87
C TYR A 218 9.03 15.17 -15.37
N ARG A 219 9.48 16.35 -15.78
CA ARG A 219 9.85 16.65 -17.16
C ARG A 219 11.29 16.28 -17.50
N PHE A 220 12.05 15.91 -16.51
CA PHE A 220 13.43 15.47 -16.67
C PHE A 220 13.40 14.05 -17.24
N LYS A 221 13.67 13.91 -18.55
CA LYS A 221 13.73 12.59 -19.18
C LYS A 221 14.98 11.89 -18.65
N SER A 222 14.79 10.74 -17.99
CA SER A 222 15.90 9.85 -17.62
C SER A 222 16.71 9.48 -18.88
N GLY A 223 18.00 9.72 -18.85
CA GLY A 223 18.91 9.41 -19.94
C GLY A 223 19.70 10.62 -20.46
N VAL A 224 19.43 11.77 -19.95
CA VAL A 224 20.27 12.97 -20.16
C VAL A 224 20.99 13.27 -18.84
N TRP A 225 21.96 12.44 -18.53
CA TRP A 225 22.95 12.67 -17.51
C TRP A 225 24.31 12.86 -18.17
#